data_56be4d23ab8e21e091d8b5169413a4b8
#
_entry.id   56be4d23ab8e21e091d8b5169413a4b8
#
_cell.length_a   1.000
_cell.length_b   1.000
_cell.length_c   1.000
_cell.angle_alpha   90.00
_cell.angle_beta   90.00
_cell.angle_gamma   90.00
#
_symmetry.space_group_name_H-M   'P 1'
#
loop_
_entity.id
_entity.type
_entity.pdbx_description
1 polymer ?
#
loop_
_entity_poly.entity_id
_entity_poly.type
_entity_poly.pdbx_seq_one_letter_code
_entity_poly.pdbx_strand_id
1 'polypeptide(L)'
;MYFIGLLRIKYTMRKLARFIFACLCVCAVAGGCVAAFVNYADGEEDDALQVLTLWQIDSFEGGRGSRAEYLRSLAQDFAKSANVYIEVTALSSDAARTNISAGVVPDIISYGAGFYGIESLVSEGYGKAWCRGAYCLIALSGTDFSSVSTANTVINEGKDNLVSVAALFSGLQGADYAAPTSAYVSLISGEYEFLLGTQRDVIRLQTRGESFEVKPLTEFNDLYQYISVLTRDGEKAAVAEEYINYVLSHGESLTRIGMLCDGETLYSDEMHALEGVDFSYTVPAVASSGAVDEIKKAARSGDINLLKSLLKPL
;
A
#
# COMPACT_ATOMS: atom_id res chain seq x y z
N MET A 1 -43.46 36.70 38.93
CA MET A 1 -42.71 36.86 37.67
C MET A 1 -41.19 37.04 37.85
N TYR A 2 -40.71 37.40 39.02
CA TYR A 2 -39.27 37.61 39.30
C TYR A 2 -38.40 36.33 39.49
N PHE A 3 -39.02 35.19 39.85
CA PHE A 3 -38.29 33.94 40.15
C PHE A 3 -37.77 33.17 38.92
N ILE A 4 -38.48 33.30 37.79
CA ILE A 4 -38.13 32.60 36.53
C ILE A 4 -36.91 33.27 35.82
N GLY A 5 -36.80 34.59 35.99
CA GLY A 5 -35.67 35.37 35.45
C GLY A 5 -34.35 35.03 36.12
N LEU A 6 -34.34 34.84 37.44
CA LEU A 6 -33.13 34.50 38.23
C LEU A 6 -32.61 33.08 37.93
N LEU A 7 -33.49 32.12 37.66
CA LEU A 7 -33.12 30.74 37.25
C LEU A 7 -32.50 30.72 35.85
N ARG A 8 -33.01 31.53 34.92
CA ARG A 8 -32.52 31.64 33.56
C ARG A 8 -31.13 32.29 33.51
N ILE A 9 -30.88 33.31 34.34
CA ILE A 9 -29.57 33.95 34.46
C ILE A 9 -28.54 33.00 35.08
N LYS A 10 -28.87 32.24 36.15
CA LYS A 10 -27.98 31.25 36.73
C LYS A 10 -27.63 30.11 35.77
N TYR A 11 -28.56 29.68 34.91
CA TYR A 11 -28.32 28.63 33.93
C TYR A 11 -27.40 29.13 32.79
N THR A 12 -27.60 30.35 32.31
CA THR A 12 -26.72 30.97 31.28
C THR A 12 -25.32 31.24 31.82
N MET A 13 -25.19 31.70 33.06
CA MET A 13 -23.89 31.87 33.72
C MET A 13 -23.13 30.56 33.90
N ARG A 14 -23.82 29.48 34.24
CA ARG A 14 -23.18 28.15 34.34
C ARG A 14 -22.71 27.62 32.98
N LYS A 15 -23.46 27.84 31.90
CA LYS A 15 -23.04 27.47 30.53
C LYS A 15 -21.84 28.32 30.10
N LEU A 16 -21.86 29.63 30.36
CA LEU A 16 -20.75 30.51 30.03
C LEU A 16 -19.50 30.13 30.82
N ALA A 17 -19.63 29.84 32.10
CA ALA A 17 -18.49 29.41 32.94
C ALA A 17 -17.89 28.08 32.46
N ARG A 18 -18.72 27.09 32.00
CA ARG A 18 -18.25 25.83 31.41
C ARG A 18 -17.55 26.05 30.06
N PHE A 19 -18.07 26.98 29.25
CA PHE A 19 -17.46 27.31 27.96
C PHE A 19 -16.09 27.97 28.17
N ILE A 20 -16.01 28.94 29.09
CA ILE A 20 -14.74 29.64 29.47
C ILE A 20 -13.75 28.61 30.02
N PHE A 21 -14.20 27.70 30.90
CA PHE A 21 -13.33 26.63 31.43
C PHE A 21 -12.81 25.70 30.34
N ALA A 22 -13.66 25.30 29.40
CA ALA A 22 -13.26 24.47 28.25
C ALA A 22 -12.21 25.22 27.38
N CYS A 23 -12.43 26.48 27.08
CA CYS A 23 -11.47 27.31 26.33
C CYS A 23 -10.13 27.43 27.07
N LEU A 24 -10.16 27.63 28.40
CA LEU A 24 -8.95 27.71 29.22
C LEU A 24 -8.19 26.38 29.23
N CYS A 25 -8.89 25.23 29.29
CA CYS A 25 -8.27 23.91 29.17
C CYS A 25 -7.61 23.71 27.80
N VAL A 26 -8.27 24.09 26.71
CA VAL A 26 -7.71 24.02 25.36
C VAL A 26 -6.46 24.92 25.23
N CYS A 27 -6.54 26.15 25.76
CA CYS A 27 -5.39 27.07 25.77
C CYS A 27 -4.23 26.55 26.65
N ALA A 28 -4.54 25.91 27.78
CA ALA A 28 -3.52 25.31 28.65
C ALA A 28 -2.83 24.13 28.00
N VAL A 29 -3.60 23.24 27.28
CA VAL A 29 -3.05 22.12 26.51
C VAL A 29 -2.22 22.64 25.35
N ALA A 30 -2.73 23.59 24.58
CA ALA A 30 -1.99 24.22 23.47
C ALA A 30 -0.73 24.93 23.96
N GLY A 31 -0.81 25.69 25.07
CA GLY A 31 0.33 26.36 25.67
C GLY A 31 1.36 25.39 26.26
N GLY A 32 0.89 24.26 26.85
CA GLY A 32 1.75 23.17 27.31
C GLY A 32 2.49 22.48 26.17
N CYS A 33 1.81 22.22 25.05
CA CYS A 33 2.44 21.67 23.85
C CYS A 33 3.48 22.62 23.24
N VAL A 34 3.16 23.93 23.17
CA VAL A 34 4.12 24.95 22.68
C VAL A 34 5.31 25.11 23.65
N ALA A 35 5.08 25.12 24.95
CA ALA A 35 6.16 25.21 25.94
C ALA A 35 7.04 23.94 25.96
N ALA A 36 6.44 22.75 25.78
CA ALA A 36 7.20 21.53 25.62
C ALA A 36 8.03 21.54 24.32
N PHE A 37 7.48 22.07 23.24
CA PHE A 37 8.17 22.22 21.96
C PHE A 37 9.33 23.23 22.04
N VAL A 38 9.11 24.41 22.72
CA VAL A 38 10.14 25.44 22.90
C VAL A 38 11.24 24.93 23.85
N ASN A 39 10.90 24.30 24.97
CA ASN A 39 11.90 23.72 25.88
C ASN A 39 12.68 22.55 25.25
N TYR A 40 12.09 21.85 24.26
CA TYR A 40 12.80 20.83 23.50
C TYR A 40 13.72 21.47 22.44
N ALA A 41 13.35 22.63 21.91
CA ALA A 41 14.14 23.38 20.94
C ALA A 41 15.31 24.15 21.54
N ASP A 42 15.24 24.52 22.84
CA ASP A 42 16.31 25.25 23.57
C ASP A 42 17.38 24.31 24.20
N GLY A 43 17.23 22.98 24.05
CA GLY A 43 18.20 22.00 24.52
C GLY A 43 19.29 21.72 23.49
N GLU A 44 20.46 22.32 23.69
CA GLU A 44 21.75 22.07 23.03
C GLU A 44 21.75 22.15 21.48
N GLU A 45 22.53 23.06 20.94
CA GLU A 45 22.70 23.38 19.52
C GLU A 45 23.30 22.23 18.65
N ASP A 46 23.43 20.99 19.16
CA ASP A 46 24.13 19.93 18.44
C ASP A 46 23.26 18.73 17.99
N ASP A 47 21.96 18.69 18.34
CA ASP A 47 21.10 17.56 17.91
C ASP A 47 19.67 18.00 17.62
N ALA A 48 19.47 18.92 16.69
CA ALA A 48 18.13 19.27 16.21
C ALA A 48 17.47 18.01 15.60
N LEU A 49 16.34 17.59 16.18
CA LEU A 49 15.55 16.45 15.67
C LEU A 49 15.24 16.67 14.19
N GLN A 50 15.79 15.81 13.34
CA GLN A 50 15.50 15.86 11.91
C GLN A 50 14.09 15.35 11.63
N VAL A 51 13.31 16.09 10.86
CA VAL A 51 11.94 15.69 10.47
C VAL A 51 11.93 15.34 8.99
N LEU A 52 11.49 14.13 8.67
CA LEU A 52 11.25 13.64 7.32
C LEU A 52 9.77 13.35 7.12
N THR A 53 9.29 13.60 5.91
CA THR A 53 7.93 13.26 5.49
C THR A 53 7.97 12.06 4.55
N LEU A 54 7.10 11.05 4.78
CA LEU A 54 6.95 9.89 3.94
C LEU A 54 5.49 9.76 3.49
N TRP A 55 5.27 9.69 2.19
CA TRP A 55 3.96 9.36 1.64
C TRP A 55 3.91 7.88 1.25
N GLN A 56 2.92 7.17 1.79
CA GLN A 56 2.55 5.83 1.35
C GLN A 56 1.34 5.91 0.43
N ILE A 57 1.51 5.46 -0.82
CA ILE A 57 0.46 5.44 -1.84
C ILE A 57 0.11 3.98 -2.11
N ASP A 58 -1.10 3.57 -1.70
CA ASP A 58 -1.61 2.24 -1.98
C ASP A 58 -2.14 2.19 -3.42
N SER A 59 -1.46 1.43 -4.28
CA SER A 59 -1.80 1.28 -5.70
C SER A 59 -2.40 -0.08 -6.05
N PHE A 60 -2.42 -1.01 -5.11
CA PHE A 60 -3.11 -2.29 -5.23
C PHE A 60 -3.55 -2.77 -3.85
N GLU A 61 -4.44 -3.76 -3.82
CA GLU A 61 -4.92 -4.32 -2.56
C GLU A 61 -3.78 -5.04 -1.81
N GLY A 62 -3.54 -4.64 -0.55
CA GLY A 62 -2.60 -5.33 0.33
C GLY A 62 -3.12 -6.68 0.79
N GLY A 63 -2.30 -7.44 1.52
CA GLY A 63 -2.69 -8.70 2.13
C GLY A 63 -3.67 -8.51 3.30
N ARG A 64 -3.14 -8.17 4.46
CA ARG A 64 -3.88 -7.81 5.67
C ARG A 64 -3.20 -6.62 6.35
N GLY A 65 -3.96 -5.78 7.02
CA GLY A 65 -3.41 -4.58 7.65
C GLY A 65 -3.05 -3.46 6.64
N SER A 66 -2.37 -2.44 7.14
CA SER A 66 -2.02 -1.24 6.39
C SER A 66 -0.52 -1.16 6.17
N ARG A 67 -0.10 -0.94 4.92
CA ARG A 67 1.31 -0.66 4.56
C ARG A 67 1.81 0.63 5.21
N ALA A 68 0.95 1.64 5.31
CA ALA A 68 1.31 2.88 6.00
C ALA A 68 1.56 2.67 7.51
N GLU A 69 0.73 1.87 8.19
CA GLU A 69 0.94 1.53 9.60
C GLU A 69 2.23 0.70 9.79
N TYR A 70 2.51 -0.20 8.87
CA TYR A 70 3.76 -0.97 8.87
C TYR A 70 4.98 -0.04 8.77
N LEU A 71 5.01 0.87 7.77
CA LEU A 71 6.09 1.84 7.63
C LEU A 71 6.18 2.78 8.83
N ARG A 72 5.05 3.18 9.42
CA ARG A 72 5.03 4.01 10.64
C ARG A 72 5.64 3.27 11.83
N SER A 73 5.34 1.97 11.99
CA SER A 73 5.96 1.16 13.04
C SER A 73 7.47 1.06 12.87
N LEU A 74 7.95 0.82 11.64
CA LEU A 74 9.38 0.80 11.34
C LEU A 74 10.03 2.18 11.54
N ALA A 75 9.35 3.27 11.19
CA ALA A 75 9.82 4.62 11.42
C ALA A 75 9.99 4.94 12.92
N GLN A 76 9.04 4.50 13.75
CA GLN A 76 9.13 4.63 15.21
C GLN A 76 10.29 3.79 15.80
N ASP A 77 10.53 2.61 15.27
CA ASP A 77 11.65 1.77 15.72
C ASP A 77 13.00 2.33 15.26
N PHE A 78 13.11 2.80 14.02
CA PHE A 78 14.28 3.47 13.48
C PHE A 78 14.64 4.74 14.26
N ALA A 79 13.64 5.55 14.63
CA ALA A 79 13.81 6.77 15.42
C ALA A 79 14.48 6.55 16.80
N LYS A 80 14.43 5.33 17.35
CA LYS A 80 15.08 5.02 18.62
C LYS A 80 16.63 5.01 18.53
N SER A 81 17.16 4.79 17.33
CA SER A 81 18.61 4.74 17.07
C SER A 81 19.12 5.92 16.25
N ALA A 82 18.25 6.60 15.52
CA ALA A 82 18.57 7.76 14.70
C ALA A 82 17.78 8.96 15.26
N ASN A 83 18.43 10.11 15.45
CA ASN A 83 17.76 11.32 15.94
C ASN A 83 16.86 11.94 14.86
N VAL A 84 15.81 11.21 14.48
CA VAL A 84 14.89 11.57 13.38
C VAL A 84 13.45 11.27 13.76
N TYR A 85 12.52 12.09 13.27
CA TYR A 85 11.09 11.81 13.25
C TYR A 85 10.62 11.66 11.80
N ILE A 86 10.00 10.54 11.46
CA ILE A 86 9.46 10.29 10.11
C ILE A 86 7.93 10.30 10.19
N GLU A 87 7.33 11.34 9.59
CA GLU A 87 5.89 11.46 9.48
C GLU A 87 5.37 10.64 8.29
N VAL A 88 4.65 9.54 8.57
CA VAL A 88 4.09 8.68 7.53
C VAL A 88 2.64 9.03 7.26
N THR A 89 2.34 9.48 6.05
CA THR A 89 1.00 9.84 5.58
C THR A 89 0.53 8.88 4.49
N ALA A 90 -0.64 8.27 4.67
CA ALA A 90 -1.30 7.47 3.63
C ALA A 90 -2.08 8.38 2.68
N LEU A 91 -1.85 8.25 1.38
CA LEU A 91 -2.53 9.02 0.35
C LEU A 91 -3.11 8.10 -0.74
N SER A 92 -4.22 8.51 -1.34
CA SER A 92 -4.66 7.92 -2.61
C SER A 92 -3.75 8.40 -3.74
N SER A 93 -3.68 7.64 -4.84
CA SER A 93 -2.91 8.01 -6.03
C SER A 93 -3.30 9.39 -6.57
N ASP A 94 -4.60 9.74 -6.56
CA ASP A 94 -5.09 11.04 -7.04
C ASP A 94 -4.69 12.19 -6.10
N ALA A 95 -4.78 11.98 -4.79
CA ALA A 95 -4.35 12.98 -3.81
C ALA A 95 -2.84 13.24 -3.90
N ALA A 96 -2.03 12.19 -4.05
CA ALA A 96 -0.59 12.33 -4.22
C ALA A 96 -0.25 13.11 -5.50
N ARG A 97 -0.86 12.78 -6.65
CA ARG A 97 -0.65 13.51 -7.90
C ARG A 97 -1.08 14.98 -7.80
N THR A 98 -2.21 15.24 -7.15
CA THR A 98 -2.68 16.63 -6.94
C THR A 98 -1.68 17.43 -6.12
N ASN A 99 -1.17 16.88 -5.03
CA ASN A 99 -0.18 17.54 -4.19
C ASN A 99 1.13 17.78 -4.94
N ILE A 100 1.63 16.77 -5.68
CA ILE A 100 2.86 16.89 -6.48
C ILE A 100 2.71 17.98 -7.57
N SER A 101 1.56 18.02 -8.26
CA SER A 101 1.28 19.05 -9.26
C SER A 101 1.19 20.46 -8.67
N ALA A 102 0.83 20.57 -7.39
CA ALA A 102 0.84 21.82 -6.63
C ALA A 102 2.23 22.17 -6.03
N GLY A 103 3.25 21.38 -6.31
CA GLY A 103 4.61 21.58 -5.81
C GLY A 103 4.86 21.07 -4.39
N VAL A 104 3.91 20.34 -3.79
CA VAL A 104 4.09 19.71 -2.48
C VAL A 104 4.64 18.31 -2.68
N VAL A 105 5.86 18.06 -2.21
CA VAL A 105 6.59 16.80 -2.42
C VAL A 105 7.12 16.34 -1.06
N PRO A 106 6.98 15.04 -0.71
CA PRO A 106 7.55 14.49 0.53
C PRO A 106 9.07 14.26 0.39
N ASP A 107 9.74 14.02 1.50
CA ASP A 107 11.15 13.62 1.50
C ASP A 107 11.32 12.19 0.97
N ILE A 108 10.38 11.29 1.30
CA ILE A 108 10.34 9.89 0.89
C ILE A 108 8.96 9.58 0.31
N ILE A 109 8.92 8.81 -0.78
CA ILE A 109 7.68 8.33 -1.38
C ILE A 109 7.69 6.81 -1.50
N SER A 110 6.59 6.17 -1.08
CA SER A 110 6.32 4.75 -1.35
C SER A 110 5.11 4.64 -2.28
N TYR A 111 5.29 3.97 -3.42
CA TYR A 111 4.33 3.93 -4.52
C TYR A 111 4.33 2.56 -5.20
N GLY A 112 3.24 2.20 -5.84
CA GLY A 112 3.16 0.95 -6.61
C GLY A 112 3.69 1.06 -8.02
N ALA A 113 3.97 -0.08 -8.63
CA ALA A 113 4.39 -0.15 -10.03
C ALA A 113 3.40 0.57 -10.96
N GLY A 114 3.92 1.26 -11.96
CA GLY A 114 3.12 2.02 -12.90
C GLY A 114 2.64 3.38 -12.39
N PHE A 115 3.12 3.85 -11.24
CA PHE A 115 2.76 5.18 -10.74
C PHE A 115 3.31 6.27 -11.66
N TYR A 116 2.49 7.27 -11.98
CA TYR A 116 2.86 8.39 -12.85
C TYR A 116 2.72 9.74 -12.15
N GLY A 117 3.37 10.76 -12.70
CA GLY A 117 3.40 12.12 -12.15
C GLY A 117 4.61 12.39 -11.27
N ILE A 118 5.54 11.43 -11.15
CA ILE A 118 6.82 11.57 -10.45
C ILE A 118 8.03 11.37 -11.38
N GLU A 119 7.83 11.29 -12.68
CA GLU A 119 8.87 10.98 -13.67
C GLU A 119 10.04 11.97 -13.64
N SER A 120 9.76 13.23 -13.24
CA SER A 120 10.78 14.27 -13.07
C SER A 120 11.48 14.24 -11.69
N LEU A 121 10.94 13.48 -10.75
CA LEU A 121 11.42 13.41 -9.36
C LEU A 121 12.18 12.12 -9.10
N VAL A 122 11.75 11.00 -9.70
CA VAL A 122 12.36 9.68 -9.56
C VAL A 122 12.90 9.24 -10.90
N SER A 123 14.19 9.05 -11.01
CA SER A 123 14.80 8.44 -12.19
C SER A 123 14.48 6.95 -12.26
N GLU A 124 14.37 6.41 -13.46
CA GLU A 124 14.17 4.97 -13.64
C GLU A 124 15.29 4.16 -12.96
N GLY A 125 14.91 3.14 -12.17
CA GLY A 125 15.84 2.30 -11.41
C GLY A 125 16.20 2.80 -10.00
N TYR A 126 15.77 3.98 -9.59
CA TYR A 126 16.02 4.49 -8.23
C TYR A 126 15.02 3.98 -7.18
N GLY A 127 13.84 3.53 -7.59
CA GLY A 127 12.88 2.92 -6.68
C GLY A 127 13.35 1.54 -6.22
N LYS A 128 13.44 1.32 -4.90
CA LYS A 128 13.74 0.01 -4.31
C LYS A 128 12.41 -0.67 -3.99
N ALA A 129 12.17 -1.89 -4.52
CA ALA A 129 11.02 -2.69 -4.15
C ALA A 129 11.19 -3.17 -2.71
N TRP A 130 10.24 -2.84 -1.82
CA TRP A 130 10.30 -3.24 -0.42
C TRP A 130 9.27 -4.30 -0.05
N CYS A 131 8.20 -4.42 -0.82
CA CYS A 131 7.28 -5.54 -0.74
C CYS A 131 6.57 -5.77 -2.08
N ARG A 132 5.98 -6.94 -2.24
CA ARG A 132 5.16 -7.30 -3.38
C ARG A 132 3.95 -8.12 -3.00
N GLY A 133 2.97 -8.18 -3.89
CA GLY A 133 1.97 -9.22 -3.96
C GLY A 133 2.36 -10.26 -5.01
N ALA A 134 1.43 -11.15 -5.31
CA ALA A 134 1.52 -12.09 -6.44
C ALA A 134 0.12 -12.46 -6.93
N TYR A 135 -0.01 -12.65 -8.23
CA TYR A 135 -1.19 -13.29 -8.81
C TYR A 135 -1.08 -14.80 -8.68
N CYS A 136 -2.21 -15.44 -8.45
CA CYS A 136 -2.30 -16.88 -8.35
C CYS A 136 -3.66 -17.41 -8.78
N LEU A 137 -3.67 -18.66 -9.22
CA LEU A 137 -4.88 -19.47 -9.28
C LEU A 137 -5.09 -20.15 -7.94
N ILE A 138 -6.32 -20.11 -7.46
CA ILE A 138 -6.75 -20.71 -6.22
C ILE A 138 -7.88 -21.69 -6.53
N ALA A 139 -7.83 -22.87 -5.94
CA ALA A 139 -8.88 -23.87 -6.01
C ALA A 139 -9.15 -24.48 -4.64
N LEU A 140 -10.39 -24.86 -4.35
CA LEU A 140 -10.68 -25.65 -3.16
C LEU A 140 -9.99 -27.02 -3.25
N SER A 141 -9.54 -27.54 -2.10
CA SER A 141 -8.75 -28.79 -2.06
C SER A 141 -9.40 -29.96 -2.80
N GLY A 142 -8.58 -30.65 -3.58
CA GLY A 142 -9.00 -31.79 -4.40
C GLY A 142 -9.40 -31.43 -5.82
N THR A 143 -9.29 -30.17 -6.24
CA THR A 143 -9.52 -29.73 -7.62
C THR A 143 -8.22 -29.76 -8.41
N ASP A 144 -8.22 -30.39 -9.59
CA ASP A 144 -7.02 -30.50 -10.45
C ASP A 144 -6.84 -29.22 -11.30
N PHE A 145 -5.74 -28.52 -11.15
CA PHE A 145 -5.38 -27.34 -11.95
C PHE A 145 -5.22 -27.62 -13.46
N SER A 146 -5.15 -28.88 -13.89
CA SER A 146 -5.13 -29.24 -15.33
C SER A 146 -6.47 -28.96 -16.03
N SER A 147 -7.58 -28.85 -15.27
CA SER A 147 -8.92 -28.54 -15.77
C SER A 147 -9.24 -27.07 -15.90
N VAL A 148 -8.31 -26.17 -15.53
CA VAL A 148 -8.50 -24.70 -15.60
C VAL A 148 -8.91 -24.26 -17.00
N SER A 149 -10.00 -23.50 -17.07
CA SER A 149 -10.53 -22.93 -18.31
C SER A 149 -11.28 -21.64 -18.04
N THR A 150 -11.59 -20.89 -19.10
CA THR A 150 -12.39 -19.67 -18.99
C THR A 150 -13.82 -19.93 -18.49
N ALA A 151 -14.34 -21.14 -18.67
CA ALA A 151 -15.72 -21.50 -18.29
C ALA A 151 -15.87 -21.81 -16.78
N ASN A 152 -14.78 -22.19 -16.10
CA ASN A 152 -14.82 -22.60 -14.69
C ASN A 152 -13.93 -21.73 -13.79
N THR A 153 -13.45 -20.59 -14.31
CA THR A 153 -12.61 -19.64 -13.57
C THR A 153 -13.30 -18.29 -13.45
N VAL A 154 -13.34 -17.74 -12.24
CA VAL A 154 -13.70 -16.35 -11.98
C VAL A 154 -12.43 -15.53 -11.71
N ILE A 155 -12.38 -14.32 -12.26
CA ILE A 155 -11.26 -13.39 -12.10
C ILE A 155 -11.63 -12.31 -11.07
N ASN A 156 -10.82 -12.16 -10.02
CA ASN A 156 -10.95 -11.09 -9.04
C ASN A 156 -10.49 -9.76 -9.64
N GLU A 157 -11.43 -8.91 -10.06
CA GLU A 157 -11.14 -7.57 -10.53
C GLU A 157 -10.91 -6.64 -9.32
N GLY A 158 -9.71 -6.70 -8.76
CA GLY A 158 -9.27 -5.79 -7.70
C GLY A 158 -9.11 -4.36 -8.21
N LYS A 159 -9.16 -3.41 -7.27
CA LYS A 159 -8.93 -2.01 -7.58
C LYS A 159 -7.46 -1.78 -7.92
N ASP A 160 -7.21 -1.04 -8.98
CA ASP A 160 -5.89 -0.52 -9.36
C ASP A 160 -4.82 -1.59 -9.67
N ASN A 161 -5.20 -2.83 -10.00
CA ASN A 161 -4.30 -3.87 -10.47
C ASN A 161 -4.49 -4.17 -11.96
N LEU A 162 -3.54 -4.91 -12.53
CA LEU A 162 -3.56 -5.33 -13.93
C LEU A 162 -3.89 -6.82 -14.08
N VAL A 163 -4.84 -7.33 -13.30
CA VAL A 163 -5.25 -8.75 -13.37
C VAL A 163 -5.66 -9.20 -14.78
N SER A 164 -6.14 -8.29 -15.62
CA SER A 164 -6.45 -8.59 -17.03
C SER A 164 -5.21 -8.98 -17.84
N VAL A 165 -4.03 -8.45 -17.48
CA VAL A 165 -2.75 -8.85 -18.06
C VAL A 165 -2.37 -10.26 -17.60
N ALA A 166 -2.49 -10.52 -16.28
CA ALA A 166 -2.26 -11.85 -15.72
C ALA A 166 -3.20 -12.90 -16.33
N ALA A 167 -4.48 -12.57 -16.52
CA ALA A 167 -5.47 -13.41 -17.16
C ALA A 167 -5.12 -13.75 -18.63
N LEU A 168 -4.68 -12.74 -19.39
CA LEU A 168 -4.27 -12.96 -20.78
C LEU A 168 -3.07 -13.90 -20.88
N PHE A 169 -2.02 -13.69 -20.09
CA PHE A 169 -0.84 -14.55 -20.05
C PHE A 169 -1.18 -15.99 -19.61
N SER A 170 -2.19 -16.15 -18.76
CA SER A 170 -2.64 -17.47 -18.27
C SER A 170 -3.65 -18.15 -19.20
N GLY A 171 -3.97 -17.56 -20.37
CA GLY A 171 -4.98 -18.11 -21.29
C GLY A 171 -6.42 -18.00 -20.79
N LEU A 172 -6.66 -17.14 -19.79
CA LEU A 172 -7.97 -16.92 -19.16
C LEU A 172 -8.69 -15.67 -19.68
N GLN A 173 -8.24 -15.12 -20.80
CA GLN A 173 -8.96 -14.03 -21.47
C GLN A 173 -10.36 -14.53 -21.87
N GLY A 174 -11.40 -13.82 -21.43
CA GLY A 174 -12.80 -14.20 -21.66
C GLY A 174 -13.45 -14.98 -20.51
N ALA A 175 -12.73 -15.26 -19.42
CA ALA A 175 -13.34 -15.68 -18.16
C ALA A 175 -14.12 -14.52 -17.52
N ASP A 176 -15.04 -14.84 -16.61
CA ASP A 176 -15.87 -13.86 -15.93
C ASP A 176 -15.08 -13.06 -14.91
N TYR A 177 -15.31 -11.74 -14.91
CA TYR A 177 -14.74 -10.82 -13.94
C TYR A 177 -15.76 -10.49 -12.85
N ALA A 178 -15.33 -10.51 -11.61
CA ALA A 178 -16.15 -10.15 -10.47
C ALA A 178 -15.38 -9.29 -9.45
N ALA A 179 -16.11 -8.45 -8.74
CA ALA A 179 -15.55 -7.70 -7.61
C ALA A 179 -15.01 -8.67 -6.54
N PRO A 180 -13.99 -8.28 -5.75
CA PRO A 180 -13.26 -9.18 -4.84
C PRO A 180 -14.13 -10.03 -3.92
N THR A 181 -15.22 -9.46 -3.39
CA THR A 181 -16.15 -10.22 -2.52
C THR A 181 -16.98 -11.21 -3.32
N SER A 182 -17.47 -10.82 -4.50
CA SER A 182 -18.27 -11.70 -5.36
C SER A 182 -17.43 -12.85 -5.88
N ALA A 183 -16.22 -12.58 -6.39
CA ALA A 183 -15.31 -13.61 -6.87
C ALA A 183 -15.00 -14.64 -5.78
N TYR A 184 -14.73 -14.19 -4.55
CA TYR A 184 -14.54 -15.06 -3.40
C TYR A 184 -15.79 -15.92 -3.11
N VAL A 185 -16.98 -15.31 -3.09
CA VAL A 185 -18.24 -16.03 -2.83
C VAL A 185 -18.51 -17.06 -3.92
N SER A 186 -18.29 -16.74 -5.19
CA SER A 186 -18.47 -17.65 -6.32
C SER A 186 -17.56 -18.89 -6.24
N LEU A 187 -16.31 -18.73 -5.77
CA LEU A 187 -15.43 -19.88 -5.49
C LEU A 187 -15.99 -20.75 -4.34
N ILE A 188 -16.33 -20.14 -3.20
CA ILE A 188 -16.76 -20.90 -2.00
C ILE A 188 -18.12 -21.58 -2.21
N SER A 189 -19.01 -20.98 -3.00
CA SER A 189 -20.31 -21.59 -3.35
C SER A 189 -20.21 -22.73 -4.37
N GLY A 190 -19.05 -22.91 -5.01
CA GLY A 190 -18.86 -23.88 -6.08
C GLY A 190 -19.46 -23.45 -7.41
N GLU A 191 -19.80 -22.17 -7.59
CA GLU A 191 -20.22 -21.62 -8.87
C GLU A 191 -19.07 -21.65 -9.88
N TYR A 192 -17.84 -21.41 -9.42
CA TYR A 192 -16.60 -21.58 -10.15
C TYR A 192 -15.66 -22.52 -9.38
N GLU A 193 -14.87 -23.32 -10.10
CA GLU A 193 -13.87 -24.23 -9.54
C GLU A 193 -12.56 -23.50 -9.20
N PHE A 194 -12.27 -22.40 -9.93
CA PHE A 194 -11.03 -21.64 -9.81
C PHE A 194 -11.28 -20.14 -9.63
N LEU A 195 -10.40 -19.54 -8.86
CA LEU A 195 -10.30 -18.09 -8.69
C LEU A 195 -8.91 -17.62 -9.17
N LEU A 196 -8.87 -16.77 -10.19
CA LEU A 196 -7.69 -15.96 -10.45
C LEU A 196 -7.72 -14.76 -9.52
N GLY A 197 -6.89 -14.79 -8.50
CA GLY A 197 -6.81 -13.78 -7.45
C GLY A 197 -5.38 -13.39 -7.12
N THR A 198 -5.21 -12.90 -5.89
CA THR A 198 -3.92 -12.44 -5.37
C THR A 198 -3.64 -13.07 -4.00
N GLN A 199 -2.44 -12.83 -3.44
CA GLN A 199 -2.09 -13.20 -2.06
C GLN A 199 -3.15 -12.78 -1.04
N ARG A 200 -3.91 -11.72 -1.29
CA ARG A 200 -5.00 -11.28 -0.40
C ARG A 200 -6.14 -12.31 -0.33
N ASP A 201 -6.47 -12.93 -1.45
CA ASP A 201 -7.51 -13.95 -1.49
C ASP A 201 -7.05 -15.21 -0.77
N VAL A 202 -5.77 -15.58 -0.88
CA VAL A 202 -5.14 -16.65 -0.10
C VAL A 202 -5.32 -16.39 1.39
N ILE A 203 -4.93 -15.21 1.88
CA ILE A 203 -5.07 -14.83 3.29
C ILE A 203 -6.53 -14.83 3.73
N ARG A 204 -7.46 -14.41 2.87
CA ARG A 204 -8.90 -14.42 3.17
C ARG A 204 -9.43 -15.83 3.39
N LEU A 205 -9.02 -16.78 2.56
CA LEU A 205 -9.38 -18.19 2.69
C LEU A 205 -8.79 -18.80 3.96
N GLN A 206 -7.50 -18.58 4.23
CA GLN A 206 -6.83 -19.00 5.47
C GLN A 206 -7.55 -18.48 6.71
N THR A 207 -7.90 -17.19 6.74
CA THR A 207 -8.58 -16.56 7.88
C THR A 207 -9.94 -17.19 8.16
N ARG A 208 -10.58 -17.77 7.15
CA ARG A 208 -11.88 -18.45 7.25
C ARG A 208 -11.77 -19.94 7.49
N GLY A 209 -10.56 -20.49 7.48
CA GLY A 209 -10.31 -21.91 7.73
C GLY A 209 -10.70 -22.81 6.55
N GLU A 210 -10.75 -22.25 5.33
CA GLU A 210 -11.02 -23.00 4.13
C GLU A 210 -9.81 -23.88 3.76
N SER A 211 -10.06 -25.03 3.19
CA SER A 211 -9.02 -25.93 2.65
C SER A 211 -8.90 -25.71 1.14
N PHE A 212 -7.74 -25.26 0.67
CA PHE A 212 -7.52 -24.84 -0.71
C PHE A 212 -6.08 -25.07 -1.13
N GLU A 213 -5.83 -24.97 -2.41
CA GLU A 213 -4.51 -25.06 -3.05
C GLU A 213 -4.24 -23.80 -3.87
N VAL A 214 -2.97 -23.45 -3.99
CA VAL A 214 -2.50 -22.23 -4.68
C VAL A 214 -1.49 -22.60 -5.74
N LYS A 215 -1.68 -22.07 -6.96
CA LYS A 215 -0.73 -22.14 -8.06
C LYS A 215 -0.31 -20.73 -8.45
N PRO A 216 0.96 -20.32 -8.28
CA PRO A 216 1.43 -19.01 -8.68
C PRO A 216 1.36 -18.81 -10.19
N LEU A 217 1.17 -17.59 -10.66
CA LEU A 217 1.39 -17.19 -12.04
C LEU A 217 2.80 -16.62 -12.17
N THR A 218 3.53 -17.05 -13.21
CA THR A 218 4.95 -16.71 -13.37
C THR A 218 5.22 -15.71 -14.49
N GLU A 219 4.25 -15.48 -15.36
CA GLU A 219 4.48 -14.64 -16.56
C GLU A 219 4.47 -13.15 -16.26
N PHE A 220 3.64 -12.70 -15.30
CA PHE A 220 3.43 -11.30 -15.05
C PHE A 220 3.11 -10.98 -13.59
N ASN A 221 3.72 -9.91 -13.07
CA ASN A 221 3.36 -9.33 -11.80
C ASN A 221 3.59 -7.80 -11.80
N ASP A 222 2.56 -7.01 -11.48
CA ASP A 222 2.63 -5.57 -11.27
C ASP A 222 2.44 -5.17 -9.79
N LEU A 223 2.25 -6.15 -8.92
CA LEU A 223 1.94 -5.93 -7.51
C LEU A 223 3.20 -5.63 -6.68
N TYR A 224 4.03 -4.70 -7.17
CA TYR A 224 5.23 -4.24 -6.47
C TYR A 224 4.96 -2.89 -5.78
N GLN A 225 5.51 -2.75 -4.58
CA GLN A 225 5.55 -1.49 -3.85
C GLN A 225 7.01 -1.02 -3.76
N TYR A 226 7.28 0.12 -4.35
CA TYR A 226 8.59 0.74 -4.38
C TYR A 226 8.69 1.84 -3.32
N ILE A 227 9.91 2.18 -2.95
CA ILE A 227 10.22 3.30 -2.06
C ILE A 227 11.41 4.07 -2.62
N SER A 228 11.35 5.41 -2.58
CA SER A 228 12.38 6.29 -3.14
C SER A 228 12.57 7.54 -2.30
N VAL A 229 13.79 8.07 -2.25
CA VAL A 229 14.09 9.40 -1.71
C VAL A 229 13.75 10.44 -2.78
N LEU A 230 13.07 11.52 -2.38
CA LEU A 230 12.74 12.66 -3.25
C LEU A 230 13.42 13.96 -2.80
N THR A 231 13.77 14.09 -1.52
CA THR A 231 14.42 15.29 -1.02
C THR A 231 15.78 15.51 -1.68
N ARG A 232 16.09 16.78 -1.96
CA ARG A 232 17.39 17.20 -2.52
C ARG A 232 18.33 17.74 -1.44
N ASP A 233 17.88 17.85 -0.22
CA ASP A 233 18.70 18.17 0.94
C ASP A 233 19.61 16.97 1.23
N GLY A 234 20.93 17.19 1.22
CA GLY A 234 21.89 16.09 1.32
C GLY A 234 21.86 15.37 2.67
N GLU A 235 21.61 16.10 3.76
CA GLU A 235 21.54 15.51 5.10
C GLU A 235 20.26 14.69 5.26
N LYS A 236 19.12 15.25 4.85
CA LYS A 236 17.84 14.51 4.82
C LYS A 236 17.89 13.29 3.91
N ALA A 237 18.53 13.42 2.75
CA ALA A 237 18.65 12.33 1.80
C ALA A 237 19.46 11.17 2.38
N ALA A 238 20.54 11.43 3.11
CA ALA A 238 21.33 10.40 3.76
C ALA A 238 20.51 9.62 4.80
N VAL A 239 19.80 10.33 5.68
CA VAL A 239 18.93 9.68 6.68
C VAL A 239 17.74 8.95 6.04
N ALA A 240 17.18 9.50 4.96
CA ALA A 240 16.12 8.86 4.20
C ALA A 240 16.59 7.53 3.57
N GLU A 241 17.81 7.49 3.02
CA GLU A 241 18.41 6.26 2.49
C GLU A 241 18.69 5.23 3.60
N GLU A 242 19.15 5.66 4.78
CA GLU A 242 19.33 4.78 5.93
C GLU A 242 17.99 4.17 6.36
N TYR A 243 16.93 4.98 6.43
CA TYR A 243 15.60 4.46 6.73
C TYR A 243 15.09 3.49 5.66
N ILE A 244 15.29 3.78 4.37
CA ILE A 244 14.92 2.83 3.29
C ILE A 244 15.67 1.51 3.45
N ASN A 245 16.97 1.55 3.74
CA ASN A 245 17.74 0.34 3.98
C ASN A 245 17.24 -0.42 5.22
N TYR A 246 16.82 0.31 6.26
CA TYR A 246 16.18 -0.27 7.44
C TYR A 246 14.87 -0.97 7.09
N VAL A 247 14.01 -0.38 6.26
CA VAL A 247 12.78 -1.02 5.77
C VAL A 247 13.11 -2.31 5.01
N LEU A 248 14.08 -2.26 4.11
CA LEU A 248 14.48 -3.42 3.29
C LEU A 248 15.06 -4.56 4.15
N SER A 249 15.75 -4.23 5.25
CA SER A 249 16.32 -5.25 6.15
C SER A 249 15.28 -5.92 7.07
N HIS A 250 14.03 -5.45 7.07
CA HIS A 250 12.94 -5.98 7.91
C HIS A 250 11.89 -6.76 7.10
N GLY A 251 12.30 -7.37 5.96
CA GLY A 251 11.43 -8.17 5.10
C GLY A 251 10.66 -9.26 5.86
N GLU A 252 11.30 -9.92 6.83
CA GLU A 252 10.69 -10.94 7.67
C GLU A 252 9.38 -10.51 8.36
N SER A 253 9.26 -9.22 8.69
CA SER A 253 8.08 -8.68 9.35
C SER A 253 6.91 -8.38 8.40
N LEU A 254 7.07 -8.54 7.08
CA LEU A 254 6.02 -8.39 6.06
C LEU A 254 4.86 -9.37 6.26
N THR A 255 5.10 -10.49 6.93
CA THR A 255 4.04 -11.43 7.33
C THR A 255 2.92 -10.77 8.14
N ARG A 256 3.23 -9.70 8.90
CA ARG A 256 2.24 -8.93 9.66
C ARG A 256 1.19 -8.27 8.78
N ILE A 257 1.56 -7.88 7.57
CA ILE A 257 0.68 -7.23 6.60
C ILE A 257 0.31 -8.14 5.43
N GLY A 258 0.73 -9.40 5.44
CA GLY A 258 0.41 -10.38 4.40
C GLY A 258 1.00 -10.03 3.04
N MET A 259 2.23 -9.55 3.03
CA MET A 259 2.98 -9.19 1.83
C MET A 259 4.20 -10.09 1.67
N LEU A 260 4.75 -10.15 0.48
CA LEU A 260 5.92 -10.92 0.10
C LEU A 260 7.12 -9.98 -0.11
N CYS A 261 8.33 -10.50 -0.05
CA CYS A 261 9.53 -9.86 -0.58
C CYS A 261 10.25 -10.79 -1.54
N ASP A 262 11.23 -10.26 -2.26
CA ASP A 262 12.03 -11.09 -3.14
C ASP A 262 13.17 -11.74 -2.34
N GLY A 263 13.37 -13.04 -2.57
CA GLY A 263 14.53 -13.78 -2.06
C GLY A 263 14.42 -14.32 -0.64
N GLU A 264 13.35 -14.05 0.09
CA GLU A 264 13.17 -14.57 1.46
C GLU A 264 11.96 -15.51 1.55
N THR A 265 12.10 -16.53 2.38
CA THR A 265 11.01 -17.44 2.74
C THR A 265 10.41 -16.97 4.05
N LEU A 266 9.19 -16.44 3.99
CA LEU A 266 8.49 -15.82 5.10
C LEU A 266 7.34 -16.69 5.65
N TYR A 267 6.80 -17.57 4.82
CA TYR A 267 5.59 -18.31 5.09
C TYR A 267 5.83 -19.82 5.11
N SER A 268 5.12 -20.51 5.98
CA SER A 268 5.10 -21.98 6.06
C SER A 268 3.73 -22.59 5.70
N ASP A 269 2.82 -21.75 5.21
CA ASP A 269 1.45 -22.09 4.81
C ASP A 269 1.29 -21.97 3.28
N GLU A 270 0.06 -21.85 2.78
CA GLU A 270 -0.25 -21.76 1.33
C GLU A 270 0.39 -20.52 0.67
N MET A 271 0.69 -19.49 1.45
CA MET A 271 1.42 -18.32 0.96
C MET A 271 2.85 -18.66 0.52
N HIS A 272 3.44 -19.73 1.05
CA HIS A 272 4.78 -20.18 0.66
C HIS A 272 4.86 -20.48 -0.85
N ALA A 273 3.76 -20.94 -1.48
CA ALA A 273 3.74 -21.20 -2.92
C ALA A 273 3.97 -19.91 -3.77
N LEU A 274 3.79 -18.73 -3.18
CA LEU A 274 3.96 -17.44 -3.85
C LEU A 274 5.35 -16.83 -3.65
N GLU A 275 6.19 -17.46 -2.84
CA GLU A 275 7.57 -17.03 -2.57
C GLU A 275 8.52 -17.58 -3.63
N GLY A 276 9.62 -16.87 -3.86
CA GLY A 276 10.66 -17.30 -4.79
C GLY A 276 10.20 -17.45 -6.25
N VAL A 277 9.06 -16.87 -6.60
CA VAL A 277 8.54 -16.91 -7.97
C VAL A 277 9.27 -15.85 -8.81
N ASP A 278 9.93 -16.32 -9.88
CA ASP A 278 10.51 -15.47 -10.90
C ASP A 278 9.43 -15.08 -11.92
N PHE A 279 9.26 -13.78 -12.14
CA PHE A 279 8.29 -13.28 -13.11
C PHE A 279 9.00 -12.88 -14.41
N SER A 280 8.34 -13.13 -15.55
CA SER A 280 8.90 -12.75 -16.86
C SER A 280 8.72 -11.27 -17.17
N TYR A 281 7.61 -10.67 -16.73
CA TYR A 281 7.25 -9.29 -17.04
C TYR A 281 6.64 -8.56 -15.84
N THR A 282 6.88 -7.25 -15.82
CA THR A 282 6.23 -6.30 -14.92
C THR A 282 5.91 -5.00 -15.67
N VAL A 283 5.34 -4.02 -14.99
CA VAL A 283 5.28 -2.64 -15.50
C VAL A 283 6.48 -1.83 -14.96
N PRO A 284 6.92 -0.77 -15.62
CA PRO A 284 7.91 0.14 -15.05
C PRO A 284 7.49 0.64 -13.66
N ALA A 285 8.43 0.80 -12.75
CA ALA A 285 8.14 1.33 -11.41
C ALA A 285 7.46 2.71 -11.50
N VAL A 286 7.99 3.56 -12.38
CA VAL A 286 7.41 4.85 -12.74
C VAL A 286 7.00 4.79 -14.20
N ALA A 287 5.73 5.08 -14.50
CA ALA A 287 5.18 5.07 -15.85
C ALA A 287 4.82 6.49 -16.31
N SER A 288 4.77 6.71 -17.62
CA SER A 288 4.17 7.92 -18.16
C SER A 288 2.65 7.90 -18.03
N SER A 289 2.04 9.08 -17.97
CA SER A 289 0.59 9.21 -17.99
C SER A 289 -0.01 8.49 -19.19
N GLY A 290 -0.99 7.63 -18.96
CA GLY A 290 -1.64 6.83 -20.01
C GLY A 290 -0.99 5.48 -20.32
N ALA A 291 0.28 5.24 -19.95
CA ALA A 291 0.95 3.97 -20.24
C ALA A 291 0.21 2.76 -19.66
N VAL A 292 -0.30 2.88 -18.43
CA VAL A 292 -1.09 1.82 -17.79
C VAL A 292 -2.41 1.56 -18.53
N ASP A 293 -3.04 2.62 -19.08
CA ASP A 293 -4.27 2.48 -19.86
C ASP A 293 -4.00 1.80 -21.23
N GLU A 294 -2.86 2.08 -21.84
CA GLU A 294 -2.42 1.37 -23.07
C GLU A 294 -2.19 -0.13 -22.79
N ILE A 295 -1.54 -0.47 -21.67
CA ILE A 295 -1.36 -1.85 -21.23
C ILE A 295 -2.72 -2.53 -21.02
N LYS A 296 -3.65 -1.90 -20.30
CA LYS A 296 -5.02 -2.41 -20.11
C LYS A 296 -5.75 -2.62 -21.44
N LYS A 297 -5.60 -1.68 -22.38
CA LYS A 297 -6.20 -1.79 -23.71
C LYS A 297 -5.61 -2.94 -24.52
N ALA A 298 -4.29 -3.11 -24.51
CA ALA A 298 -3.60 -4.22 -25.16
C ALA A 298 -4.04 -5.57 -24.56
N ALA A 299 -4.13 -5.68 -23.24
CA ALA A 299 -4.61 -6.88 -22.58
C ALA A 299 -6.06 -7.23 -22.97
N ARG A 300 -6.95 -6.23 -23.01
CA ARG A 300 -8.36 -6.44 -23.42
C ARG A 300 -8.50 -6.83 -24.90
N SER A 301 -7.63 -6.35 -25.78
CA SER A 301 -7.63 -6.72 -27.20
C SER A 301 -7.06 -8.11 -27.49
N GLY A 302 -6.39 -8.73 -26.50
CA GLY A 302 -5.72 -10.01 -26.66
C GLY A 302 -4.42 -9.96 -27.47
N ASP A 303 -3.89 -8.76 -27.72
CA ASP A 303 -2.64 -8.59 -28.49
C ASP A 303 -1.43 -8.79 -27.56
N ILE A 304 -1.00 -10.04 -27.42
CA ILE A 304 0.16 -10.43 -26.60
C ILE A 304 1.45 -9.75 -27.09
N ASN A 305 1.62 -9.54 -28.40
CA ASN A 305 2.85 -8.96 -28.92
C ASN A 305 2.94 -7.46 -28.58
N LEU A 306 1.85 -6.73 -28.77
CA LEU A 306 1.75 -5.35 -28.33
C LEU A 306 1.93 -5.27 -26.82
N LEU A 307 1.25 -6.12 -26.04
CA LEU A 307 1.37 -6.13 -24.60
C LEU A 307 2.82 -6.34 -24.15
N LYS A 308 3.54 -7.33 -24.68
CA LYS A 308 4.96 -7.57 -24.36
C LYS A 308 5.86 -6.39 -24.70
N SER A 309 5.52 -5.61 -25.75
CA SER A 309 6.30 -4.41 -26.10
C SER A 309 6.08 -3.23 -25.14
N LEU A 310 4.98 -3.22 -24.39
CA LEU A 310 4.64 -2.19 -23.41
C LEU A 310 5.12 -2.54 -21.98
N LEU A 311 5.41 -3.81 -21.73
CA LEU A 311 5.84 -4.31 -20.44
C LEU A 311 7.36 -4.27 -20.29
N LYS A 312 7.82 -4.23 -19.05
CA LYS A 312 9.23 -4.33 -18.70
C LYS A 312 9.58 -5.80 -18.45
N PRO A 313 10.54 -6.40 -19.17
CA PRO A 313 11.09 -7.71 -18.81
C PRO A 313 11.86 -7.62 -17.49
N LEU A 314 11.79 -8.68 -16.69
CA LEU A 314 12.50 -8.85 -15.41
C LEU A 314 13.75 -9.70 -15.56
#